data_96468e45dcb3dbde55e6a4acd5a66d89
#
_entry.id   96468e45dcb3dbde55e6a4acd5a66d89
#
_cell.length_a   1.000
_cell.length_b   1.000
_cell.length_c   1.000
_cell.angle_alpha   90.00
_cell.angle_beta   90.00
_cell.angle_gamma   90.00
#
_symmetry.space_group_name_H-M   'P 1'
#
loop_
_entity.id
_entity.type
_entity.pdbx_description
1 polymer ?
#
loop_
_entity_poly.entity_id
_entity_poly.type
_entity_poly.pdbx_seq_one_letter_code
_entity_poly.pdbx_strand_id
1 'polypeptide(L)'
;NTERNQWYDFALGKGGNIIALAQELYCSDHVPYLLQKIEEQTPRIRPVSFSFGKQSSSEPSFQQLEIVPLSSPALLAYLQERGINIAMAKRECSEAHFTHNGKRYFAIAFPNVSGGYEIRNQYFKGCIAPKEISHIKQPGTARETCYVFEGFMDYLSFLTLRLENCPKYPELDRQD
;
A
#
# COMPACT_ATOMS: atom_id res chain seq x y z
N ASN A 1 11.77 -13.32 21.73
CA ASN A 1 10.55 -14.01 21.29
C ASN A 1 10.74 -14.49 19.85
N THR A 2 10.93 -15.79 19.67
CA THR A 2 11.22 -16.41 18.36
C THR A 2 10.05 -16.37 17.40
N GLU A 3 8.80 -16.39 17.88
CA GLU A 3 7.60 -16.33 17.03
C GLU A 3 7.40 -14.95 16.37
N ARG A 4 7.84 -13.89 17.04
CA ARG A 4 7.71 -12.51 16.55
C ARG A 4 9.02 -11.94 16.00
N ASN A 5 10.13 -12.71 16.05
CA ASN A 5 11.48 -12.24 15.70
C ASN A 5 11.85 -10.93 16.41
N GLN A 6 11.52 -10.85 17.70
CA GLN A 6 11.77 -9.68 18.54
C GLN A 6 12.62 -10.03 19.74
N TRP A 7 13.49 -9.12 20.12
CA TRP A 7 14.28 -9.17 21.34
C TRP A 7 13.86 -8.06 22.30
N TYR A 8 14.18 -8.25 23.58
CA TYR A 8 14.00 -7.23 24.62
C TYR A 8 15.03 -7.45 25.71
N ASP A 9 15.73 -6.38 26.09
CA ASP A 9 16.65 -6.35 27.23
C ASP A 9 15.96 -5.67 28.42
N PHE A 10 15.69 -6.44 29.46
CA PHE A 10 15.02 -5.95 30.65
C PHE A 10 15.90 -5.03 31.52
N ALA A 11 17.24 -5.15 31.45
CA ALA A 11 18.15 -4.30 32.19
C ALA A 11 18.25 -2.90 31.58
N LEU A 12 18.26 -2.81 30.26
CA LEU A 12 18.35 -1.56 29.52
C LEU A 12 16.99 -0.97 29.17
N GLY A 13 15.88 -1.74 29.32
CA GLY A 13 14.54 -1.34 28.92
C GLY A 13 14.39 -1.15 27.40
N LYS A 14 15.25 -1.80 26.60
CA LYS A 14 15.30 -1.66 25.15
C LYS A 14 14.91 -2.94 24.43
N GLY A 15 14.35 -2.82 23.23
CA GLY A 15 13.98 -3.98 22.43
C GLY A 15 13.65 -3.59 20.97
N GLY A 16 13.45 -4.60 20.14
CA GLY A 16 13.11 -4.37 18.75
C GLY A 16 13.26 -5.59 17.85
N ASN A 17 13.41 -5.35 16.56
CA ASN A 17 13.66 -6.36 15.54
C ASN A 17 15.17 -6.66 15.40
N ILE A 18 15.55 -7.51 14.42
CA ILE A 18 16.94 -7.91 14.17
C ILE A 18 17.85 -6.72 13.81
N ILE A 19 17.31 -5.71 13.11
CA ILE A 19 18.10 -4.52 12.75
C ILE A 19 18.39 -3.69 14.00
N ALA A 20 17.37 -3.47 14.86
CA ALA A 20 17.57 -2.79 16.13
C ALA A 20 18.57 -3.51 17.04
N LEU A 21 18.59 -4.85 17.02
CA LEU A 21 19.62 -5.63 17.72
C LEU A 21 21.02 -5.38 17.13
N ALA A 22 21.13 -5.38 15.81
CA ALA A 22 22.41 -5.13 15.14
C ALA A 22 22.90 -3.69 15.39
N GLN A 23 22.02 -2.70 15.44
CA GLN A 23 22.37 -1.32 15.81
C GLN A 23 23.03 -1.24 17.19
N GLU A 24 22.45 -1.90 18.18
CA GLU A 24 23.01 -1.96 19.53
C GLU A 24 24.35 -2.73 19.56
N LEU A 25 24.45 -3.86 18.85
CA LEU A 25 25.66 -4.70 18.85
C LEU A 25 26.85 -4.07 18.12
N TYR A 26 26.58 -3.37 17.00
CA TYR A 26 27.63 -2.80 16.14
C TYR A 26 27.75 -1.29 16.28
N CYS A 27 26.97 -0.66 17.18
CA CYS A 27 27.00 0.79 17.45
C CYS A 27 26.94 1.62 16.14
N SER A 28 26.05 1.26 15.20
CA SER A 28 25.92 1.90 13.89
C SER A 28 24.47 2.00 13.47
N ASP A 29 24.12 3.12 12.82
CA ASP A 29 22.80 3.32 12.20
C ASP A 29 22.84 3.08 10.69
N HIS A 30 23.98 2.72 10.13
CA HIS A 30 24.16 2.50 8.70
C HIS A 30 23.59 1.14 8.28
N VAL A 31 22.33 1.11 7.85
CA VAL A 31 21.58 -0.11 7.55
C VAL A 31 22.28 -1.08 6.59
N PRO A 32 22.89 -0.65 5.45
CA PRO A 32 23.63 -1.56 4.58
C PRO A 32 24.79 -2.29 5.28
N TYR A 33 25.54 -1.60 6.14
CA TYR A 33 26.61 -2.20 6.95
C TYR A 33 26.06 -3.23 7.94
N LEU A 34 24.93 -2.91 8.60
CA LEU A 34 24.28 -3.81 9.55
C LEU A 34 23.78 -5.08 8.87
N LEU A 35 23.18 -4.97 7.68
CA LEU A 35 22.73 -6.12 6.91
C LEU A 35 23.89 -7.02 6.52
N GLN A 36 25.02 -6.45 6.10
CA GLN A 36 26.23 -7.22 5.82
C GLN A 36 26.72 -7.96 7.08
N LYS A 37 26.72 -7.31 8.25
CA LYS A 37 27.11 -7.92 9.52
C LYS A 37 26.18 -9.05 9.94
N ILE A 38 24.87 -8.88 9.75
CA ILE A 38 23.89 -9.93 10.00
C ILE A 38 24.14 -11.14 9.07
N GLU A 39 24.43 -10.90 7.80
CA GLU A 39 24.71 -11.95 6.82
C GLU A 39 25.99 -12.72 7.18
N GLU A 40 27.07 -12.03 7.58
CA GLU A 40 28.34 -12.62 8.01
C GLU A 40 28.19 -13.55 9.23
N GLN A 41 27.26 -13.22 10.15
CA GLN A 41 27.01 -13.98 11.39
C GLN A 41 26.00 -15.12 11.18
N THR A 42 25.28 -15.13 10.07
CA THR A 42 24.26 -16.15 9.82
C THR A 42 24.90 -17.37 9.17
N PRO A 43 25.07 -18.52 9.86
CA PRO A 43 25.67 -19.69 9.25
C PRO A 43 24.79 -20.14 8.09
N ARG A 44 25.26 -19.98 6.87
CA ARG A 44 24.74 -20.49 5.58
C ARG A 44 23.31 -21.04 5.62
N ILE A 45 22.37 -20.27 6.12
CA ILE A 45 20.98 -20.42 5.72
C ILE A 45 21.01 -20.06 4.23
N ARG A 46 20.62 -21.02 3.38
CA ARG A 46 20.47 -20.76 1.92
C ARG A 46 19.87 -19.39 1.79
N PRO A 47 20.41 -18.51 0.93
CA PRO A 47 19.82 -17.21 0.73
C PRO A 47 18.34 -17.46 0.48
N VAL A 48 17.50 -17.00 1.39
CA VAL A 48 16.10 -16.82 1.07
C VAL A 48 16.21 -15.75 0.01
N SER A 49 16.32 -16.18 -1.25
CA SER A 49 16.16 -15.25 -2.34
C SER A 49 14.79 -14.66 -2.06
N PHE A 50 14.76 -13.40 -1.68
CA PHE A 50 13.63 -12.56 -1.96
C PHE A 50 13.63 -12.44 -3.49
N SER A 51 13.41 -13.56 -4.16
CA SER A 51 12.79 -13.46 -5.43
C SER A 51 11.46 -12.79 -5.07
N PHE A 52 11.22 -11.63 -5.63
CA PHE A 52 9.89 -11.30 -6.08
C PHE A 52 9.53 -12.44 -7.02
N GLY A 53 9.42 -13.64 -6.41
CA GLY A 53 9.25 -14.89 -7.08
C GLY A 53 7.92 -14.78 -7.76
N LYS A 54 7.89 -15.18 -9.02
CA LYS A 54 6.68 -15.65 -9.66
C LYS A 54 5.79 -16.20 -8.56
N GLN A 55 4.71 -15.47 -8.23
CA GLN A 55 3.67 -15.99 -7.38
C GLN A 55 3.38 -17.39 -7.94
N SER A 56 3.69 -18.42 -7.16
CA SER A 56 3.09 -19.74 -7.39
C SER A 56 1.62 -19.42 -7.59
N SER A 57 1.06 -19.93 -8.64
CA SER A 57 -0.38 -19.89 -8.94
C SER A 57 -1.13 -20.63 -7.83
N SER A 58 -1.13 -20.06 -6.62
CA SER A 58 -2.14 -20.36 -5.64
C SER A 58 -3.44 -19.87 -6.25
N GLU A 59 -4.45 -20.71 -6.26
CA GLU A 59 -5.80 -20.33 -6.67
C GLU A 59 -6.11 -18.93 -6.14
N PRO A 60 -6.68 -18.04 -6.97
CA PRO A 60 -6.93 -16.68 -6.54
C PRO A 60 -7.69 -16.74 -5.22
N SER A 61 -7.12 -16.15 -4.17
CA SER A 61 -7.70 -16.15 -2.82
C SER A 61 -9.09 -15.48 -2.79
N PHE A 62 -9.44 -14.81 -3.88
CA PHE A 62 -10.71 -14.15 -4.12
C PHE A 62 -11.45 -14.88 -5.24
N GLN A 63 -12.61 -15.44 -4.91
CA GLN A 63 -13.49 -16.11 -5.86
C GLN A 63 -14.62 -15.14 -6.26
N GLN A 64 -15.18 -15.35 -7.45
CA GLN A 64 -16.33 -14.58 -7.95
C GLN A 64 -16.08 -13.06 -7.91
N LEU A 65 -14.89 -12.63 -8.36
CA LEU A 65 -14.57 -11.22 -8.44
C LEU A 65 -15.42 -10.53 -9.53
N GLU A 66 -16.14 -9.50 -9.12
CA GLU A 66 -16.90 -8.61 -10.00
C GLU A 66 -16.48 -7.17 -9.73
N ILE A 67 -16.16 -6.41 -10.77
CA ILE A 67 -15.80 -5.00 -10.70
C ILE A 67 -16.94 -4.19 -11.32
N VAL A 68 -17.51 -3.31 -10.52
CA VAL A 68 -18.66 -2.47 -10.92
C VAL A 68 -18.40 -0.99 -10.61
N PRO A 69 -19.15 -0.06 -11.19
CA PRO A 69 -19.06 1.35 -10.82
C PRO A 69 -19.30 1.57 -9.32
N LEU A 70 -18.48 2.44 -8.71
CA LEU A 70 -18.56 2.74 -7.28
C LEU A 70 -19.90 3.40 -6.92
N SER A 71 -20.76 2.68 -6.22
CA SER A 71 -22.14 3.10 -5.92
C SER A 71 -22.64 2.74 -4.52
N SER A 72 -22.01 1.79 -3.82
CA SER A 72 -22.43 1.34 -2.50
C SER A 72 -22.49 2.49 -1.49
N PRO A 73 -23.65 2.72 -0.83
CA PRO A 73 -23.80 3.78 0.16
C PRO A 73 -22.78 3.67 1.31
N ALA A 74 -22.45 2.45 1.73
CA ALA A 74 -21.49 2.23 2.82
C ALA A 74 -20.05 2.65 2.42
N LEU A 75 -19.64 2.39 1.17
CA LEU A 75 -18.33 2.82 0.66
C LEU A 75 -18.29 4.34 0.44
N LEU A 76 -19.39 4.92 -0.05
CA LEU A 76 -19.50 6.37 -0.24
C LEU A 76 -19.47 7.09 1.12
N ALA A 77 -20.17 6.59 2.13
CA ALA A 77 -20.14 7.14 3.49
C ALA A 77 -18.72 7.07 4.08
N TYR A 78 -18.02 5.94 3.91
CA TYR A 78 -16.62 5.79 4.34
C TYR A 78 -15.70 6.81 3.67
N LEU A 79 -15.87 7.09 2.37
CA LEU A 79 -15.08 8.10 1.66
C LEU A 79 -15.39 9.52 2.18
N GLN A 80 -16.67 9.84 2.43
CA GLN A 80 -17.08 11.12 3.00
C GLN A 80 -16.51 11.34 4.41
N GLU A 81 -16.55 10.31 5.26
CA GLU A 81 -15.94 10.36 6.60
C GLU A 81 -14.45 10.65 6.53
N ARG A 82 -13.78 10.20 5.48
CA ARG A 82 -12.37 10.47 5.22
C ARG A 82 -12.10 11.79 4.50
N GLY A 83 -13.12 12.59 4.27
CA GLY A 83 -12.99 13.88 3.58
C GLY A 83 -12.69 13.78 2.09
N ILE A 84 -12.96 12.63 1.46
CA ILE A 84 -12.71 12.44 0.03
C ILE A 84 -13.91 12.93 -0.79
N ASN A 85 -13.66 13.72 -1.82
CA ASN A 85 -14.68 14.13 -2.77
C ASN A 85 -15.22 12.93 -3.55
N ILE A 86 -16.53 12.74 -3.47
CA ILE A 86 -17.21 11.55 -4.05
C ILE A 86 -17.12 11.53 -5.57
N ALA A 87 -17.19 12.69 -6.24
CA ALA A 87 -17.08 12.74 -7.71
C ALA A 87 -15.68 12.29 -8.17
N MET A 88 -14.62 12.72 -7.46
CA MET A 88 -13.25 12.25 -7.72
C MET A 88 -13.11 10.76 -7.47
N ALA A 89 -13.62 10.27 -6.34
CA ALA A 89 -13.55 8.84 -6.03
C ALA A 89 -14.28 7.98 -7.07
N LYS A 90 -15.47 8.37 -7.52
CA LYS A 90 -16.22 7.66 -8.57
C LYS A 90 -15.54 7.68 -9.94
N ARG A 91 -14.74 8.70 -10.22
CA ARG A 91 -13.96 8.80 -11.45
C ARG A 91 -12.75 7.88 -11.43
N GLU A 92 -12.06 7.81 -10.31
CA GLU A 92 -10.76 7.12 -10.19
C GLU A 92 -10.88 5.67 -9.71
N CYS A 93 -11.98 5.33 -9.03
CA CYS A 93 -12.18 4.03 -8.40
C CYS A 93 -13.40 3.29 -8.91
N SER A 94 -13.36 2.00 -8.77
CA SER A 94 -14.49 1.08 -8.94
C SER A 94 -14.88 0.47 -7.59
N GLU A 95 -15.89 -0.37 -7.61
CA GLU A 95 -16.31 -1.22 -6.50
C GLU A 95 -16.02 -2.67 -6.84
N ALA A 96 -15.30 -3.38 -5.98
CA ALA A 96 -15.05 -4.80 -6.12
C ALA A 96 -15.98 -5.60 -5.20
N HIS A 97 -16.68 -6.57 -5.76
CA HIS A 97 -17.40 -7.61 -5.04
C HIS A 97 -16.64 -8.92 -5.19
N PHE A 98 -16.42 -9.63 -4.11
CA PHE A 98 -15.70 -10.91 -4.14
C PHE A 98 -16.09 -11.79 -2.97
N THR A 99 -15.81 -13.09 -3.13
CA THR A 99 -15.96 -14.09 -2.08
C THR A 99 -14.58 -14.50 -1.56
N HIS A 100 -14.40 -14.50 -0.26
CA HIS A 100 -13.20 -14.98 0.41
C HIS A 100 -13.60 -15.84 1.60
N ASN A 101 -13.07 -17.08 1.69
CA ASN A 101 -13.42 -18.04 2.72
C ASN A 101 -14.95 -18.23 2.88
N GLY A 102 -15.67 -18.30 1.76
CA GLY A 102 -17.12 -18.50 1.74
C GLY A 102 -17.97 -17.30 2.17
N LYS A 103 -17.37 -16.15 2.46
CA LYS A 103 -18.05 -14.90 2.81
C LYS A 103 -17.95 -13.90 1.68
N ARG A 104 -19.03 -13.16 1.44
CA ARG A 104 -19.08 -12.06 0.48
C ARG A 104 -18.50 -10.80 1.09
N TYR A 105 -17.68 -10.11 0.31
CA TYR A 105 -17.07 -8.82 0.65
C TYR A 105 -17.26 -7.84 -0.49
N PHE A 106 -17.21 -6.56 -0.16
CA PHE A 106 -17.14 -5.49 -1.12
C PHE A 106 -16.20 -4.39 -0.63
N ALA A 107 -15.52 -3.75 -1.56
CA ALA A 107 -14.53 -2.72 -1.24
C ALA A 107 -14.37 -1.73 -2.39
N ILE A 108 -13.83 -0.55 -2.09
CA ILE A 108 -13.31 0.37 -3.11
C ILE A 108 -12.13 -0.33 -3.77
N ALA A 109 -12.09 -0.31 -5.11
CA ALA A 109 -11.04 -0.92 -5.91
C ALA A 109 -10.35 0.14 -6.77
N PHE A 110 -9.03 0.22 -6.63
CA PHE A 110 -8.18 1.13 -7.38
C PHE A 110 -7.26 0.32 -8.30
N PRO A 111 -7.31 0.50 -9.63
CA PRO A 111 -6.61 -0.36 -10.57
C PRO A 111 -5.09 -0.10 -10.57
N ASN A 112 -4.31 -1.14 -10.85
CA ASN A 112 -2.89 -1.04 -11.13
C ASN A 112 -2.57 -1.33 -12.60
N VAL A 113 -1.30 -1.16 -13.00
CA VAL A 113 -0.88 -1.30 -14.40
C VAL A 113 -0.91 -2.74 -14.92
N SER A 114 -0.99 -3.73 -14.04
CA SER A 114 -0.99 -5.17 -14.39
C SER A 114 -2.39 -5.81 -14.32
N GLY A 115 -3.45 -5.00 -14.17
CA GLY A 115 -4.83 -5.49 -14.10
C GLY A 115 -5.26 -6.03 -12.73
N GLY A 116 -4.46 -5.85 -11.70
CA GLY A 116 -4.86 -6.06 -10.32
C GLY A 116 -5.44 -4.80 -9.69
N TYR A 117 -5.84 -4.89 -8.43
CA TYR A 117 -6.47 -3.78 -7.72
C TYR A 117 -5.93 -3.66 -6.30
N GLU A 118 -5.68 -2.44 -5.84
CA GLU A 118 -5.69 -2.14 -4.42
C GLU A 118 -7.12 -2.01 -3.95
N ILE A 119 -7.47 -2.66 -2.83
CA ILE A 119 -8.82 -2.65 -2.29
C ILE A 119 -8.84 -2.11 -0.87
N ARG A 120 -9.89 -1.35 -0.56
CA ARG A 120 -10.09 -0.79 0.78
C ARG A 120 -11.56 -0.59 1.12
N ASN A 121 -11.91 -0.86 2.37
CA ASN A 121 -13.12 -0.39 3.00
C ASN A 121 -12.83 0.03 4.45
N GLN A 122 -13.86 0.28 5.24
CA GLN A 122 -13.72 0.69 6.64
C GLN A 122 -12.96 -0.34 7.51
N TYR A 123 -13.03 -1.63 7.16
CA TYR A 123 -12.56 -2.73 8.02
C TYR A 123 -11.22 -3.32 7.59
N PHE A 124 -10.86 -3.21 6.32
CA PHE A 124 -9.63 -3.78 5.81
C PHE A 124 -9.04 -3.02 4.62
N LYS A 125 -7.77 -3.27 4.37
CA LYS A 125 -7.08 -2.96 3.13
C LYS A 125 -6.42 -4.23 2.59
N GLY A 126 -6.34 -4.36 1.27
CA GLY A 126 -5.76 -5.53 0.63
C GLY A 126 -5.41 -5.25 -0.83
N CYS A 127 -5.09 -6.33 -1.52
CA CYS A 127 -4.76 -6.29 -2.94
C CYS A 127 -5.37 -7.52 -3.62
N ILE A 128 -5.97 -7.30 -4.78
CA ILE A 128 -6.36 -8.35 -5.71
C ILE A 128 -5.22 -8.48 -6.72
N ALA A 129 -4.65 -9.66 -6.83
CA ALA A 129 -3.50 -9.94 -7.67
C ALA A 129 -3.77 -9.66 -9.18
N PRO A 130 -2.73 -9.32 -9.94
CA PRO A 130 -1.34 -9.15 -9.52
C PRO A 130 -1.09 -7.84 -8.76
N LYS A 131 -0.15 -7.84 -7.80
CA LYS A 131 0.23 -6.64 -7.07
C LYS A 131 1.27 -5.88 -7.88
N GLU A 132 0.96 -4.63 -8.22
CA GLU A 132 1.83 -3.74 -8.99
C GLU A 132 1.51 -2.28 -8.65
N ILE A 133 2.33 -1.36 -9.12
CA ILE A 133 2.07 0.08 -9.00
C ILE A 133 0.85 0.50 -9.83
N SER A 134 0.20 1.56 -9.39
CA SER A 134 -0.77 2.28 -10.21
C SER A 134 -0.09 3.45 -10.90
N HIS A 135 -0.37 3.65 -12.18
CA HIS A 135 0.20 4.72 -12.96
C HIS A 135 -0.90 5.48 -13.69
N ILE A 136 -1.17 6.71 -13.27
CA ILE A 136 -2.18 7.58 -13.86
C ILE A 136 -1.47 8.59 -14.74
N LYS A 137 -1.71 8.51 -16.03
CA LYS A 137 -1.19 9.44 -17.02
C LYS A 137 -2.19 10.56 -17.26
N GLN A 138 -1.72 11.79 -17.15
CA GLN A 138 -2.48 12.92 -17.64
C GLN A 138 -2.41 12.97 -19.18
N PRO A 139 -3.49 13.36 -19.86
CA PRO A 139 -3.46 13.58 -21.31
C PRO A 139 -2.51 14.75 -21.65
N GLY A 140 -1.81 14.63 -22.77
CA GLY A 140 -0.90 15.66 -23.27
C GLY A 140 0.56 15.26 -23.34
N THR A 141 1.46 16.23 -23.38
CA THR A 141 2.91 16.03 -23.42
C THR A 141 3.45 15.50 -22.10
N ALA A 142 4.54 14.74 -22.17
CA ALA A 142 5.26 14.28 -20.98
C ALA A 142 5.67 15.48 -20.11
N ARG A 143 5.44 15.34 -18.80
CA ARG A 143 5.81 16.36 -17.80
C ARG A 143 7.14 15.99 -17.16
N GLU A 144 7.89 16.99 -16.71
CA GLU A 144 9.14 16.80 -15.99
C GLU A 144 8.98 16.38 -14.54
N THR A 145 7.74 16.47 -14.02
CA THR A 145 7.40 16.18 -12.62
C THR A 145 6.35 15.09 -12.53
N CYS A 146 6.45 14.25 -11.50
CA CYS A 146 5.41 13.30 -11.13
C CYS A 146 5.14 13.37 -9.62
N TYR A 147 3.91 13.07 -9.24
CA TYR A 147 3.53 12.88 -7.83
C TYR A 147 3.56 11.42 -7.50
N VAL A 148 4.16 11.07 -6.36
CA VAL A 148 4.24 9.71 -5.86
C VAL A 148 3.50 9.65 -4.52
N PHE A 149 2.58 8.70 -4.39
CA PHE A 149 1.76 8.47 -3.20
C PHE A 149 2.00 7.07 -2.65
N GLU A 150 1.99 6.93 -1.33
CA GLU A 150 2.12 5.62 -0.67
C GLU A 150 0.90 4.73 -0.91
N GLY A 151 -0.29 5.33 -1.08
CA GLY A 151 -1.53 4.63 -1.36
C GLY A 151 -2.56 5.47 -2.11
N PHE A 152 -3.55 4.80 -2.71
CA PHE A 152 -4.56 5.50 -3.50
C PHE A 152 -5.45 6.45 -2.68
N MET A 153 -5.59 6.25 -1.38
CA MET A 153 -6.34 7.18 -0.51
C MET A 153 -5.64 8.53 -0.40
N ASP A 154 -4.30 8.56 -0.39
CA ASP A 154 -3.53 9.80 -0.37
C ASP A 154 -3.64 10.54 -1.70
N TYR A 155 -3.63 9.79 -2.81
CA TYR A 155 -3.92 10.32 -4.13
C TYR A 155 -5.33 10.94 -4.21
N LEU A 156 -6.36 10.26 -3.71
CA LEU A 156 -7.73 10.80 -3.68
C LEU A 156 -7.83 12.06 -2.79
N SER A 157 -7.13 12.09 -1.67
CA SER A 157 -7.05 13.28 -0.81
C SER A 157 -6.40 14.45 -1.54
N PHE A 158 -5.31 14.20 -2.25
CA PHE A 158 -4.64 15.19 -3.08
C PHE A 158 -5.57 15.76 -4.17
N LEU A 159 -6.28 14.90 -4.89
CA LEU A 159 -7.26 15.35 -5.91
C LEU A 159 -8.40 16.19 -5.29
N THR A 160 -8.86 15.80 -4.10
CA THR A 160 -9.89 16.53 -3.37
C THR A 160 -9.42 17.95 -3.01
N LEU A 161 -8.21 18.06 -2.46
CA LEU A 161 -7.60 19.36 -2.11
C LEU A 161 -7.40 20.26 -3.35
N ARG A 162 -6.97 19.66 -4.47
CA ARG A 162 -6.85 20.40 -5.74
C ARG A 162 -8.19 20.95 -6.23
N LEU A 163 -9.23 20.11 -6.18
CA LEU A 163 -10.56 20.52 -6.63
C LEU A 163 -11.15 21.67 -5.79
N GLU A 164 -10.89 21.63 -4.48
CA GLU A 164 -11.39 22.63 -3.53
C GLU A 164 -10.60 23.92 -3.52
N ASN A 165 -9.56 24.05 -4.34
CA ASN A 165 -8.68 25.23 -4.38
C ASN A 165 -8.21 25.62 -2.98
N CYS A 166 -7.63 24.68 -2.25
CA CYS A 166 -7.24 24.91 -0.88
C CYS A 166 -6.15 25.99 -0.80
N PRO A 167 -6.41 27.16 -0.15
CA PRO A 167 -5.47 28.28 -0.10
C PRO A 167 -4.11 27.94 0.52
N LYS A 168 -4.04 26.83 1.27
CA LYS A 168 -2.79 26.33 1.85
C LYS A 168 -1.88 25.61 0.85
N TYR A 169 -2.38 25.29 -0.34
CA TYR A 169 -1.67 24.54 -1.38
C TYR A 169 -1.88 25.20 -2.75
N PRO A 170 -1.49 26.48 -2.92
CA PRO A 170 -1.73 27.23 -4.16
C PRO A 170 -0.99 26.63 -5.37
N GLU A 171 0.05 25.85 -5.15
CA GLU A 171 0.77 25.12 -6.19
C GLU A 171 -0.07 24.02 -6.85
N LEU A 172 -1.13 23.54 -6.18
CA LEU A 172 -2.02 22.53 -6.73
C LEU A 172 -2.95 23.10 -7.81
N ASP A 173 -3.16 24.41 -7.83
CA ASP A 173 -3.97 25.09 -8.85
C ASP A 173 -3.30 25.19 -10.22
N ARG A 174 -1.96 25.13 -10.25
CA ARG A 174 -1.17 25.40 -11.45
C ARG A 174 -0.83 24.17 -12.28
N GLN A 175 -1.33 23.02 -11.89
CA GLN A 175 -0.94 21.75 -12.52
C GLN A 175 -2.13 21.10 -13.19
N ASP A 176 -2.59 21.73 -14.26
CA ASP A 176 -3.53 21.14 -15.21
C ASP A 176 -2.87 20.08 -16.11
#